data_140fb1fca1cfefaa44788e1d725637ee
#
_entry.id   140fb1fca1cfefaa44788e1d725637ee
#
_cell.length_a   1.000
_cell.length_b   1.000
_cell.length_c   1.000
_cell.angle_alpha   90.00
_cell.angle_beta   90.00
_cell.angle_gamma   90.00
#
_symmetry.space_group_name_H-M   'P 1'
#
loop_
_entity.id
_entity.type
_entity.pdbx_description
1 polymer ?
#
loop_
_entity_poly.entity_id
_entity_poly.type
_entity_poly.pdbx_seq_one_letter_code
_entity_poly.pdbx_strand_id
1 'polypeptide(L)'
;GSKDRAAIAERVYAVLRRLSECEDALGARDPRSLVIGSLRIGDGLSLEQIEALALDGTHALGALTDRERAALASPPPASDVVRLNVPAWLVPRLRDAFGDSMGEALHALNQRAPLDLRVNTLKATRSQVLTELDALGLTPALIEGCPDGLRFEAGSNVKIHMLACHIEGRVEVQDASSQRAALLAAPKPGETVIDLAAGAGGKALAMAALMENRGRILACDVSDERLKALDPRRERAGASIIDGMGSPYGEAITRNLPNGADLVFVDAPCSGSGTWRRNPESKWNLDEALLGQHMKAQRQLLERASELTSPQGRIVYAVCSVLPDEAERQVSAFCADFPAWKVTATMRLAPHSTGGDGFFAAELHRA
;
A
#
# COMPACT_ATOMS: atom_id res chain seq x y z
N GLY A 1 -25.39 -5.80 12.73
CA GLY A 1 -25.55 -4.65 11.80
C GLY A 1 -24.25 -4.18 11.17
N SER A 2 -24.25 -3.04 10.46
CA SER A 2 -23.02 -2.49 9.85
C SER A 2 -22.00 -2.02 10.91
N LYS A 3 -22.48 -1.52 12.05
CA LYS A 3 -21.65 -1.11 13.18
C LYS A 3 -20.91 -2.29 13.81
N ASP A 4 -21.59 -3.41 13.97
CA ASP A 4 -21.00 -4.61 14.57
C ASP A 4 -19.91 -5.20 13.67
N ARG A 5 -20.17 -5.24 12.34
CA ARG A 5 -19.13 -5.66 11.36
C ARG A 5 -17.89 -4.77 11.42
N ALA A 6 -18.07 -3.45 11.54
CA ALA A 6 -16.96 -2.52 11.66
C ALA A 6 -16.17 -2.74 12.97
N ALA A 7 -16.86 -2.95 14.11
CA ALA A 7 -16.23 -3.22 15.39
C ALA A 7 -15.46 -4.56 15.37
N ILE A 8 -16.04 -5.61 14.79
CA ILE A 8 -15.36 -6.91 14.62
C ILE A 8 -14.12 -6.77 13.74
N ALA A 9 -14.22 -6.10 12.60
CA ALA A 9 -13.09 -5.87 11.71
C ALA A 9 -11.96 -5.08 12.41
N GLU A 10 -12.31 -4.04 13.16
CA GLU A 10 -11.34 -3.25 13.94
C GLU A 10 -10.62 -4.11 14.98
N ARG A 11 -11.34 -4.99 15.69
CA ARG A 11 -10.74 -5.93 16.65
C ARG A 11 -9.82 -6.93 15.98
N VAL A 12 -10.23 -7.52 14.85
CA VAL A 12 -9.40 -8.45 14.08
C VAL A 12 -8.11 -7.76 13.61
N TYR A 13 -8.21 -6.54 13.07
CA TYR A 13 -7.02 -5.79 12.66
C TYR A 13 -6.12 -5.39 13.84
N ALA A 14 -6.69 -5.07 15.01
CA ALA A 14 -5.92 -4.80 16.21
C ALA A 14 -5.09 -6.03 16.65
N VAL A 15 -5.69 -7.22 16.64
CA VAL A 15 -4.99 -8.48 16.88
C VAL A 15 -3.89 -8.71 15.85
N LEU A 16 -4.20 -8.61 14.55
CA LEU A 16 -3.23 -8.89 13.48
C LEU A 16 -2.02 -7.95 13.49
N ARG A 17 -2.21 -6.70 13.89
CA ARG A 17 -1.09 -5.75 14.05
C ARG A 17 -0.12 -6.15 15.14
N ARG A 18 -0.62 -6.79 16.22
CA ARG A 18 0.13 -7.14 17.43
C ARG A 18 0.07 -8.63 17.75
N LEU A 19 -0.02 -9.47 16.73
CA LEU A 19 -0.30 -10.90 16.90
C LEU A 19 0.71 -11.60 17.81
N SER A 20 2.02 -11.33 17.64
CA SER A 20 3.05 -11.95 18.47
C SER A 20 2.93 -11.54 19.94
N GLU A 21 2.65 -10.28 20.22
CA GLU A 21 2.45 -9.79 21.59
C GLU A 21 1.17 -10.35 22.21
N CYS A 22 0.07 -10.44 21.43
CA CYS A 22 -1.20 -11.00 21.90
C CYS A 22 -1.06 -12.50 22.22
N GLU A 23 -0.32 -13.24 21.39
CA GLU A 23 -0.02 -14.66 21.59
C GLU A 23 0.86 -14.86 22.85
N ASP A 24 1.92 -14.07 22.98
CA ASP A 24 2.86 -14.13 24.10
C ASP A 24 2.17 -13.83 25.45
N ALA A 25 1.29 -12.82 25.48
CA ALA A 25 0.59 -12.39 26.69
C ALA A 25 -0.28 -13.49 27.32
N LEU A 26 -0.86 -14.37 26.52
CA LEU A 26 -1.73 -15.47 27.00
C LEU A 26 -1.08 -16.87 26.84
N GLY A 27 0.07 -16.95 26.16
CA GLY A 27 0.73 -18.21 25.84
C GLY A 27 -0.13 -19.12 24.95
N ALA A 28 -1.02 -18.55 24.09
CA ALA A 28 -1.92 -19.30 23.22
C ALA A 28 -2.33 -18.49 21.99
N ARG A 29 -2.58 -19.20 20.87
CA ARG A 29 -2.90 -18.59 19.55
C ARG A 29 -4.37 -18.86 19.12
N ASP A 30 -5.22 -19.34 20.02
CA ASP A 30 -6.63 -19.46 19.72
C ASP A 30 -7.34 -18.09 19.68
N PRO A 31 -8.48 -17.96 18.95
CA PRO A 31 -9.15 -16.69 18.77
C PRO A 31 -9.53 -15.96 20.07
N ARG A 32 -9.94 -16.70 21.11
CA ARG A 32 -10.31 -16.13 22.41
C ARG A 32 -9.09 -15.51 23.10
N SER A 33 -8.00 -16.26 23.20
CA SER A 33 -6.76 -15.79 23.80
C SER A 33 -6.19 -14.57 23.07
N LEU A 34 -6.23 -14.56 21.73
CA LEU A 34 -5.78 -13.43 20.93
C LEU A 34 -6.62 -12.17 21.15
N VAL A 35 -7.95 -12.30 21.26
CA VAL A 35 -8.83 -11.17 21.57
C VAL A 35 -8.54 -10.62 22.95
N ILE A 36 -8.44 -11.48 23.98
CA ILE A 36 -8.11 -11.10 25.36
C ILE A 36 -6.73 -10.42 25.39
N GLY A 37 -5.72 -10.99 24.74
CA GLY A 37 -4.41 -10.40 24.61
C GLY A 37 -4.44 -9.00 23.97
N SER A 38 -5.27 -8.82 22.92
CA SER A 38 -5.42 -7.51 22.28
C SER A 38 -6.06 -6.45 23.17
N LEU A 39 -6.99 -6.83 24.05
CA LEU A 39 -7.56 -5.93 25.07
C LEU A 39 -6.48 -5.47 26.06
N ARG A 40 -5.60 -6.37 26.47
CA ARG A 40 -4.51 -6.07 27.40
C ARG A 40 -3.42 -5.22 26.77
N ILE A 41 -2.89 -5.67 25.62
CA ILE A 41 -1.70 -5.10 24.97
C ILE A 41 -2.06 -3.92 24.05
N GLY A 42 -3.17 -4.05 23.30
CA GLY A 42 -3.61 -3.04 22.33
C GLY A 42 -4.35 -1.89 22.98
N ASP A 43 -5.36 -2.21 23.81
CA ASP A 43 -6.23 -1.21 24.45
C ASP A 43 -5.73 -0.80 25.85
N GLY A 44 -4.73 -1.50 26.42
CA GLY A 44 -4.13 -1.19 27.71
C GLY A 44 -5.05 -1.44 28.90
N LEU A 45 -6.10 -2.28 28.74
CA LEU A 45 -7.07 -2.53 29.80
C LEU A 45 -6.48 -3.31 30.97
N SER A 46 -6.93 -2.99 32.20
CA SER A 46 -6.58 -3.76 33.39
C SER A 46 -7.28 -5.12 33.41
N LEU A 47 -6.83 -6.04 34.29
CA LEU A 47 -7.47 -7.33 34.49
C LEU A 47 -8.95 -7.17 34.84
N GLU A 48 -9.28 -6.27 35.75
CA GLU A 48 -10.64 -6.02 36.23
C GLU A 48 -11.54 -5.49 35.10
N GLN A 49 -10.99 -4.60 34.25
CA GLN A 49 -11.72 -4.10 33.07
C GLN A 49 -12.01 -5.20 32.04
N ILE A 50 -11.04 -6.09 31.82
CA ILE A 50 -11.22 -7.23 30.91
C ILE A 50 -12.23 -8.22 31.48
N GLU A 51 -12.20 -8.51 32.78
CA GLU A 51 -13.20 -9.37 33.45
C GLU A 51 -14.61 -8.80 33.32
N ALA A 52 -14.78 -7.50 33.55
CA ALA A 52 -16.08 -6.83 33.39
C ALA A 52 -16.59 -6.94 31.95
N LEU A 53 -15.75 -6.64 30.94
CA LEU A 53 -16.13 -6.79 29.53
C LEU A 53 -16.41 -8.24 29.13
N ALA A 54 -15.71 -9.21 29.71
CA ALA A 54 -15.89 -10.62 29.39
C ALA A 54 -17.25 -11.15 29.87
N LEU A 55 -17.91 -10.47 30.79
CA LEU A 55 -19.22 -10.83 31.32
C LEU A 55 -20.37 -9.95 30.82
N ASP A 56 -20.05 -8.85 30.10
CA ASP A 56 -21.05 -7.87 29.67
C ASP A 56 -21.69 -8.27 28.32
N GLY A 57 -23.02 -8.40 28.34
CA GLY A 57 -23.83 -8.58 27.13
C GLY A 57 -24.06 -10.03 26.69
N THR A 58 -24.96 -10.20 25.74
CA THR A 58 -25.44 -11.52 25.24
C THR A 58 -24.40 -12.27 24.39
N HIS A 59 -23.36 -11.61 23.93
CA HIS A 59 -22.28 -12.18 23.13
C HIS A 59 -20.91 -12.00 23.81
N ALA A 60 -20.91 -11.88 25.14
CA ALA A 60 -19.72 -11.76 25.94
C ALA A 60 -18.81 -12.99 25.82
N LEU A 61 -17.51 -12.79 26.05
CA LEU A 61 -16.50 -13.87 26.01
C LEU A 61 -16.74 -14.94 27.08
N GLY A 62 -17.55 -14.64 28.11
CA GLY A 62 -17.73 -15.48 29.32
C GLY A 62 -16.59 -15.28 30.31
N ALA A 63 -16.76 -15.80 31.53
CA ALA A 63 -15.77 -15.66 32.59
C ALA A 63 -14.37 -16.07 32.16
N LEU A 64 -13.35 -15.31 32.60
CA LEU A 64 -11.95 -15.68 32.41
C LEU A 64 -11.64 -16.97 33.19
N THR A 65 -10.85 -17.84 32.59
CA THR A 65 -10.26 -18.99 33.25
C THR A 65 -9.18 -18.57 34.25
N ASP A 66 -8.83 -19.43 35.19
CA ASP A 66 -7.76 -19.15 36.15
C ASP A 66 -6.38 -18.98 35.43
N ARG A 67 -6.18 -19.70 34.32
CA ARG A 67 -5.01 -19.56 33.48
C ARG A 67 -4.95 -18.17 32.81
N GLU A 68 -6.06 -17.71 32.25
CA GLU A 68 -6.15 -16.37 31.62
C GLU A 68 -5.93 -15.26 32.65
N ARG A 69 -6.52 -15.38 33.86
CA ARG A 69 -6.29 -14.43 34.96
C ARG A 69 -4.83 -14.38 35.36
N ALA A 70 -4.20 -15.54 35.59
CA ALA A 70 -2.79 -15.60 35.95
C ALA A 70 -1.88 -14.95 34.91
N ALA A 71 -2.09 -15.23 33.63
CA ALA A 71 -1.35 -14.63 32.53
C ALA A 71 -1.54 -13.10 32.46
N LEU A 72 -2.75 -12.59 32.64
CA LEU A 72 -3.03 -11.15 32.61
C LEU A 72 -2.52 -10.40 33.85
N ALA A 73 -2.47 -11.05 35.01
CA ALA A 73 -1.96 -10.47 36.26
C ALA A 73 -0.45 -10.27 36.23
N SER A 74 0.28 -11.15 35.55
CA SER A 74 1.74 -11.11 35.43
C SER A 74 2.15 -11.49 34.01
N PRO A 75 1.86 -10.63 33.01
CA PRO A 75 2.26 -10.94 31.64
C PRO A 75 3.80 -11.04 31.57
N PRO A 76 4.33 -12.06 30.86
CA PRO A 76 5.77 -12.17 30.67
C PRO A 76 6.29 -10.92 29.96
N PRO A 77 7.53 -10.45 30.30
CA PRO A 77 8.12 -9.37 29.55
C PRO A 77 8.35 -9.85 28.11
N ALA A 78 7.64 -9.25 27.14
CA ALA A 78 7.80 -9.59 25.75
C ALA A 78 9.26 -9.41 25.32
N SER A 79 9.83 -10.42 24.68
CA SER A 79 11.17 -10.34 24.10
C SER A 79 11.20 -9.28 22.98
N ASP A 80 12.37 -8.78 22.64
CA ASP A 80 12.52 -7.79 21.57
C ASP A 80 11.96 -8.32 20.24
N VAL A 81 12.13 -9.60 19.94
CA VAL A 81 11.59 -10.23 18.72
C VAL A 81 10.06 -10.24 18.74
N VAL A 82 9.42 -10.54 19.89
CA VAL A 82 7.96 -10.53 20.04
C VAL A 82 7.39 -9.12 19.79
N ARG A 83 8.05 -8.10 20.34
CA ARG A 83 7.65 -6.69 20.17
C ARG A 83 7.69 -6.19 18.72
N LEU A 84 8.49 -6.83 17.86
CA LEU A 84 8.53 -6.48 16.43
C LEU A 84 7.22 -6.81 15.71
N ASN A 85 6.45 -7.77 16.22
CA ASN A 85 5.17 -8.20 15.61
C ASN A 85 5.29 -8.58 14.13
N VAL A 86 6.33 -9.32 13.79
CA VAL A 86 6.58 -9.87 12.45
C VAL A 86 7.05 -11.32 12.54
N PRO A 87 6.85 -12.14 11.49
CA PRO A 87 7.44 -13.47 11.42
C PRO A 87 8.96 -13.44 11.58
N ALA A 88 9.52 -14.35 12.38
CA ALA A 88 10.94 -14.37 12.74
C ALA A 88 11.88 -14.40 11.51
N TRP A 89 11.50 -15.11 10.45
CA TRP A 89 12.29 -15.23 9.22
C TRP A 89 12.46 -13.90 8.48
N LEU A 90 11.56 -12.91 8.70
CA LEU A 90 11.66 -11.56 8.11
C LEU A 90 12.63 -10.65 8.84
N VAL A 91 12.95 -10.93 10.12
CA VAL A 91 13.76 -10.03 10.96
C VAL A 91 15.13 -9.71 10.33
N PRO A 92 15.89 -10.66 9.77
CA PRO A 92 17.16 -10.34 9.10
C PRO A 92 16.99 -9.39 7.91
N ARG A 93 15.95 -9.60 7.09
CA ARG A 93 15.64 -8.76 5.92
C ARG A 93 15.21 -7.34 6.30
N LEU A 94 14.42 -7.22 7.38
CA LEU A 94 13.98 -5.92 7.91
C LEU A 94 15.14 -5.17 8.57
N ARG A 95 16.07 -5.87 9.22
CA ARG A 95 17.31 -5.27 9.73
C ARG A 95 18.18 -4.75 8.60
N ASP A 96 18.28 -5.47 7.50
CA ASP A 96 18.99 -5.03 6.30
C ASP A 96 18.30 -3.80 5.66
N ALA A 97 16.95 -3.76 5.67
CA ALA A 97 16.17 -2.65 5.13
C ALA A 97 16.32 -1.34 5.94
N PHE A 98 16.34 -1.43 7.26
CA PHE A 98 16.16 -0.28 8.16
C PHE A 98 17.33 -0.01 9.11
N GLY A 99 18.28 -0.96 9.27
CA GLY A 99 19.38 -0.81 10.20
C GLY A 99 18.89 -0.50 11.61
N ASP A 100 19.44 0.55 12.22
CA ASP A 100 19.14 0.99 13.59
C ASP A 100 17.69 1.53 13.73
N SER A 101 17.09 2.03 12.65
CA SER A 101 15.71 2.53 12.66
C SER A 101 14.62 1.44 12.56
N MET A 102 15.01 0.13 12.56
CA MET A 102 14.07 -0.98 12.40
C MET A 102 12.91 -0.94 13.40
N GLY A 103 13.21 -0.64 14.67
CA GLY A 103 12.18 -0.55 15.72
C GLY A 103 11.12 0.52 15.42
N GLU A 104 11.55 1.72 15.02
CA GLU A 104 10.67 2.83 14.67
C GLU A 104 9.86 2.52 13.40
N ALA A 105 10.51 1.94 12.40
CA ALA A 105 9.87 1.56 11.14
C ALA A 105 8.76 0.53 11.36
N LEU A 106 9.03 -0.52 12.15
CA LEU A 106 8.05 -1.56 12.47
C LEU A 106 6.93 -1.04 13.37
N HIS A 107 7.25 -0.17 14.33
CA HIS A 107 6.23 0.52 15.11
C HIS A 107 5.26 1.27 14.18
N ALA A 108 5.77 2.07 13.25
CA ALA A 108 4.94 2.82 12.29
C ALA A 108 4.15 1.91 11.35
N LEU A 109 4.72 0.78 10.89
CA LEU A 109 4.03 -0.22 10.07
C LEU A 109 2.93 -0.98 10.82
N ASN A 110 2.96 -1.00 12.16
CA ASN A 110 1.93 -1.60 13.00
C ASN A 110 0.85 -0.60 13.46
N GLN A 111 0.99 0.69 13.15
CA GLN A 111 -0.06 1.69 13.41
C GLN A 111 -1.16 1.63 12.35
N ARG A 112 -2.30 2.27 12.62
CA ARG A 112 -3.34 2.49 11.62
C ARG A 112 -2.86 3.52 10.59
N ALA A 113 -3.11 3.26 9.31
CA ALA A 113 -2.77 4.19 8.24
C ALA A 113 -3.68 5.43 8.25
N PRO A 114 -3.19 6.61 7.87
CA PRO A 114 -4.01 7.77 7.56
C PRO A 114 -4.83 7.52 6.28
N LEU A 115 -5.82 8.38 6.04
CA LEU A 115 -6.56 8.43 4.77
C LEU A 115 -5.97 9.53 3.90
N ASP A 116 -5.27 9.12 2.84
CA ASP A 116 -4.72 10.05 1.87
C ASP A 116 -5.61 10.15 0.63
N LEU A 117 -5.77 11.37 0.16
CA LEU A 117 -6.48 11.70 -1.07
C LEU A 117 -5.51 12.37 -2.05
N ARG A 118 -5.70 12.11 -3.33
CA ARG A 118 -5.10 12.87 -4.43
C ARG A 118 -6.18 13.69 -5.12
N VAL A 119 -6.01 15.00 -5.20
CA VAL A 119 -6.86 15.85 -6.02
C VAL A 119 -6.64 15.52 -7.50
N ASN A 120 -7.73 15.37 -8.22
CA ASN A 120 -7.71 15.15 -9.66
C ASN A 120 -7.65 16.49 -10.39
N THR A 121 -6.48 16.86 -10.84
CA THR A 121 -6.22 18.15 -11.50
C THR A 121 -6.91 18.31 -12.85
N LEU A 122 -7.46 17.23 -13.43
CA LEU A 122 -8.34 17.32 -14.61
C LEU A 122 -9.69 17.96 -14.29
N LYS A 123 -10.12 17.98 -13.01
CA LYS A 123 -11.48 18.40 -12.60
C LYS A 123 -11.49 19.51 -11.55
N ALA A 124 -10.46 19.63 -10.73
CA ALA A 124 -10.41 20.62 -9.67
C ALA A 124 -8.97 20.98 -9.27
N THR A 125 -8.80 22.15 -8.72
CA THR A 125 -7.58 22.52 -8.01
C THR A 125 -7.64 22.07 -6.55
N ARG A 126 -6.47 21.88 -5.92
CA ARG A 126 -6.40 21.55 -4.50
C ARG A 126 -7.10 22.60 -3.61
N SER A 127 -6.99 23.88 -3.96
CA SER A 127 -7.67 24.97 -3.22
C SER A 127 -9.19 24.83 -3.27
N GLN A 128 -9.78 24.52 -4.42
CA GLN A 128 -11.22 24.30 -4.54
C GLN A 128 -11.71 23.15 -3.66
N VAL A 129 -10.97 22.02 -3.67
CA VAL A 129 -11.30 20.87 -2.83
C VAL A 129 -11.17 21.19 -1.34
N LEU A 130 -10.12 21.91 -0.93
CA LEU A 130 -9.94 22.35 0.45
C LEU A 130 -11.08 23.24 0.91
N THR A 131 -11.51 24.22 0.11
CA THR A 131 -12.65 25.09 0.42
C THR A 131 -13.95 24.30 0.61
N GLU A 132 -14.18 23.30 -0.23
CA GLU A 132 -15.36 22.41 -0.10
C GLU A 132 -15.32 21.57 1.19
N LEU A 133 -14.16 20.99 1.50
CA LEU A 133 -13.98 20.16 2.70
C LEU A 133 -14.09 21.02 3.98
N ASP A 134 -13.53 22.23 3.98
CA ASP A 134 -13.62 23.17 5.12
C ASP A 134 -15.08 23.57 5.38
N ALA A 135 -15.87 23.82 4.34
CA ALA A 135 -17.31 24.10 4.48
C ALA A 135 -18.11 22.94 5.13
N LEU A 136 -17.56 21.72 5.10
CA LEU A 136 -18.11 20.54 5.78
C LEU A 136 -17.47 20.29 7.17
N GLY A 137 -16.60 21.19 7.63
CA GLY A 137 -15.86 21.03 8.88
C GLY A 137 -14.76 19.97 8.81
N LEU A 138 -14.30 19.64 7.60
CA LEU A 138 -13.26 18.64 7.33
C LEU A 138 -11.94 19.35 6.95
N THR A 139 -10.94 19.24 7.80
CA THR A 139 -9.65 19.95 7.65
C THR A 139 -8.49 18.96 7.43
N PRO A 140 -8.28 18.46 6.21
CA PRO A 140 -7.12 17.60 5.93
C PRO A 140 -5.82 18.40 5.94
N ALA A 141 -4.72 17.77 6.38
CA ALA A 141 -3.39 18.32 6.24
C ALA A 141 -2.89 18.19 4.78
N LEU A 142 -1.95 19.07 4.39
CA LEU A 142 -1.22 18.93 3.14
C LEU A 142 -0.16 17.84 3.25
N ILE A 143 0.05 17.08 2.18
CA ILE A 143 1.09 16.06 2.13
C ILE A 143 2.36 16.67 1.53
N GLU A 144 3.43 16.71 2.29
CA GLU A 144 4.73 17.15 1.80
C GLU A 144 5.19 16.29 0.61
N GLY A 145 5.72 16.90 -0.44
CA GLY A 145 6.15 16.22 -1.66
C GLY A 145 5.02 15.62 -2.53
N CYS A 146 3.74 15.95 -2.22
CA CYS A 146 2.58 15.60 -3.03
C CYS A 146 1.74 16.88 -3.26
N PRO A 147 1.98 17.62 -4.36
CA PRO A 147 1.34 18.92 -4.60
C PRO A 147 -0.19 18.85 -4.59
N ASP A 148 -0.76 17.71 -4.96
CA ASP A 148 -2.21 17.48 -5.00
C ASP A 148 -2.69 16.58 -3.86
N GLY A 149 -1.82 16.27 -2.90
CA GLY A 149 -2.10 15.36 -1.78
C GLY A 149 -2.78 16.07 -0.60
N LEU A 150 -3.78 15.38 -0.01
CA LEU A 150 -4.48 15.76 1.21
C LEU A 150 -4.53 14.57 2.15
N ARG A 151 -4.37 14.77 3.47
CA ARG A 151 -4.32 13.72 4.49
C ARG A 151 -5.30 13.96 5.61
N PHE A 152 -6.11 12.98 5.90
CA PHE A 152 -6.84 12.87 7.15
C PHE A 152 -6.10 11.93 8.10
N GLU A 153 -6.04 12.31 9.37
CA GLU A 153 -5.38 11.52 10.41
C GLU A 153 -5.96 10.11 10.53
N ALA A 154 -5.11 9.19 10.98
CA ALA A 154 -5.51 7.82 11.24
C ALA A 154 -6.67 7.77 12.24
N GLY A 155 -7.71 6.98 11.93
CA GLY A 155 -8.90 6.89 12.77
C GLY A 155 -9.96 7.95 12.50
N SER A 156 -9.73 8.89 11.57
CA SER A 156 -10.78 9.81 11.12
C SER A 156 -11.98 9.03 10.57
N ASN A 157 -13.19 9.42 10.96
CA ASN A 157 -14.45 8.81 10.50
C ASN A 157 -14.96 9.40 9.18
N VAL A 158 -14.07 9.93 8.35
CA VAL A 158 -14.45 10.53 7.07
C VAL A 158 -14.96 9.48 6.11
N LYS A 159 -16.22 9.59 5.73
CA LYS A 159 -16.86 8.72 4.73
C LYS A 159 -16.66 9.31 3.34
N ILE A 160 -15.42 9.28 2.85
CA ILE A 160 -15.03 9.94 1.60
C ILE A 160 -15.93 9.57 0.40
N HIS A 161 -16.40 8.33 0.32
CA HIS A 161 -17.28 7.83 -0.73
C HIS A 161 -18.67 8.51 -0.77
N MET A 162 -19.04 9.24 0.30
CA MET A 162 -20.28 10.01 0.38
C MET A 162 -20.09 11.50 0.05
N LEU A 163 -18.85 11.96 -0.08
CA LEU A 163 -18.57 13.37 -0.36
C LEU A 163 -18.68 13.67 -1.87
N ALA A 164 -19.21 14.83 -2.21
CA ALA A 164 -19.41 15.27 -3.60
C ALA A 164 -18.08 15.28 -4.37
N CYS A 165 -16.99 15.76 -3.77
CA CYS A 165 -15.67 15.75 -4.40
C CYS A 165 -15.20 14.36 -4.84
N HIS A 166 -15.56 13.29 -4.11
CA HIS A 166 -15.23 11.92 -4.50
C HIS A 166 -16.21 11.37 -5.54
N ILE A 167 -17.52 11.59 -5.33
CA ILE A 167 -18.59 11.11 -6.24
C ILE A 167 -18.38 11.68 -7.64
N GLU A 168 -18.01 12.96 -7.74
CA GLU A 168 -17.77 13.65 -9.00
C GLU A 168 -16.36 13.44 -9.58
N GLY A 169 -15.50 12.68 -8.90
CA GLY A 169 -14.15 12.35 -9.35
C GLY A 169 -13.15 13.51 -9.27
N ARG A 170 -13.38 14.48 -8.39
CA ARG A 170 -12.45 15.58 -8.10
C ARG A 170 -11.35 15.16 -7.14
N VAL A 171 -11.54 14.04 -6.42
CA VAL A 171 -10.51 13.38 -5.62
C VAL A 171 -10.52 11.87 -5.82
N GLU A 172 -9.35 11.24 -5.64
CA GLU A 172 -9.16 9.80 -5.56
C GLU A 172 -8.51 9.43 -4.22
N VAL A 173 -8.91 8.30 -3.64
CA VAL A 173 -8.22 7.73 -2.48
C VAL A 173 -6.93 7.10 -2.98
N GLN A 174 -5.79 7.65 -2.57
CA GLN A 174 -4.48 7.16 -2.97
C GLN A 174 -3.43 7.53 -1.92
N ASP A 175 -2.69 6.53 -1.44
CA ASP A 175 -1.58 6.75 -0.49
C ASP A 175 -0.51 7.68 -1.04
N ALA A 176 0.10 8.48 -0.17
CA ALA A 176 1.14 9.44 -0.51
C ALA A 176 2.32 8.81 -1.27
N SER A 177 2.72 7.59 -0.93
CA SER A 177 3.85 6.92 -1.59
C SER A 177 3.50 6.53 -3.03
N SER A 178 2.26 6.09 -3.27
CA SER A 178 1.75 5.85 -4.63
C SER A 178 1.63 7.14 -5.45
N GLN A 179 1.27 8.27 -4.83
CA GLN A 179 1.28 9.59 -5.49
C GLN A 179 2.70 9.99 -5.89
N ARG A 180 3.67 9.85 -4.98
CA ARG A 180 5.09 10.14 -5.25
C ARG A 180 5.68 9.25 -6.35
N ALA A 181 5.26 7.98 -6.44
CA ALA A 181 5.70 7.10 -7.52
C ALA A 181 5.23 7.58 -8.90
N ALA A 182 3.99 8.07 -9.02
CA ALA A 182 3.50 8.69 -10.25
C ALA A 182 4.25 10.00 -10.57
N LEU A 183 4.59 10.79 -9.54
CA LEU A 183 5.40 12.01 -9.71
C LEU A 183 6.83 11.69 -10.15
N LEU A 184 7.45 10.62 -9.63
CA LEU A 184 8.77 10.15 -10.08
C LEU A 184 8.74 9.75 -11.55
N ALA A 185 7.68 9.06 -11.99
CA ALA A 185 7.50 8.66 -13.37
C ALA A 185 7.39 9.86 -14.33
N ALA A 186 6.91 11.00 -13.82
CA ALA A 186 6.82 12.29 -14.49
C ALA A 186 6.38 12.19 -15.97
N PRO A 187 5.25 11.49 -16.28
CA PRO A 187 4.80 11.38 -17.67
C PRO A 187 4.42 12.76 -18.22
N LYS A 188 4.76 13.00 -19.46
CA LYS A 188 4.54 14.30 -20.12
C LYS A 188 3.31 14.26 -21.02
N PRO A 189 2.61 15.39 -21.17
CA PRO A 189 1.55 15.52 -22.16
C PRO A 189 2.03 15.12 -23.57
N GLY A 190 1.28 14.20 -24.20
CA GLY A 190 1.60 13.69 -25.54
C GLY A 190 2.37 12.36 -25.55
N GLU A 191 2.95 11.92 -24.42
CA GLU A 191 3.65 10.63 -24.33
C GLU A 191 2.67 9.44 -24.46
N THR A 192 3.23 8.33 -24.89
CA THR A 192 2.62 7.02 -24.83
C THR A 192 3.16 6.27 -23.62
N VAL A 193 2.28 5.93 -22.69
CA VAL A 193 2.60 5.26 -21.42
C VAL A 193 2.00 3.85 -21.40
N ILE A 194 2.74 2.88 -20.88
CA ILE A 194 2.19 1.56 -20.51
C ILE A 194 2.24 1.44 -19.00
N ASP A 195 1.10 1.11 -18.37
CA ASP A 195 1.01 0.65 -16.98
C ASP A 195 0.85 -0.88 -17.00
N LEU A 196 1.95 -1.61 -16.72
CA LEU A 196 2.01 -3.08 -16.92
C LEU A 196 1.29 -3.89 -15.85
N ALA A 197 0.98 -3.31 -14.70
CA ALA A 197 0.26 -3.97 -13.62
C ALA A 197 -0.73 -2.99 -12.99
N ALA A 198 -1.61 -2.43 -13.82
CA ALA A 198 -2.44 -1.28 -13.49
C ALA A 198 -3.45 -1.53 -12.35
N GLY A 199 -3.82 -2.78 -12.11
CA GLY A 199 -4.85 -3.12 -11.14
C GLY A 199 -6.15 -2.36 -11.44
N ALA A 200 -6.71 -1.70 -10.43
CA ALA A 200 -7.88 -0.84 -10.59
C ALA A 200 -7.53 0.60 -11.07
N GLY A 201 -6.33 0.84 -11.60
CA GLY A 201 -5.93 2.05 -12.30
C GLY A 201 -5.54 3.25 -11.46
N GLY A 202 -5.25 3.08 -10.17
CA GLY A 202 -4.91 4.22 -9.30
C GLY A 202 -3.74 5.07 -9.80
N LYS A 203 -2.67 4.43 -10.31
CA LYS A 203 -1.50 5.10 -10.87
C LYS A 203 -1.73 5.58 -12.30
N ALA A 204 -2.43 4.79 -13.13
CA ALA A 204 -2.87 5.23 -14.47
C ALA A 204 -3.69 6.54 -14.41
N LEU A 205 -4.63 6.66 -13.45
CA LEU A 205 -5.40 7.89 -13.22
C LEU A 205 -4.52 9.06 -12.78
N ALA A 206 -3.51 8.81 -11.94
CA ALA A 206 -2.55 9.85 -11.54
C ALA A 206 -1.72 10.31 -12.75
N MET A 207 -1.23 9.38 -13.56
CA MET A 207 -0.48 9.68 -14.76
C MET A 207 -1.31 10.44 -15.81
N ALA A 208 -2.58 10.07 -16.02
CA ALA A 208 -3.47 10.79 -16.91
C ALA A 208 -3.67 12.26 -16.49
N ALA A 209 -3.73 12.52 -15.18
CA ALA A 209 -3.81 13.88 -14.65
C ALA A 209 -2.52 14.66 -14.89
N LEU A 210 -1.35 14.05 -14.66
CA LEU A 210 -0.04 14.66 -14.95
C LEU A 210 0.16 14.94 -16.44
N MET A 211 -0.39 14.08 -17.31
CA MET A 211 -0.37 14.26 -18.76
C MET A 211 -1.43 15.26 -19.26
N GLU A 212 -2.19 15.89 -18.38
CA GLU A 212 -3.28 16.81 -18.75
C GLU A 212 -4.28 16.18 -19.75
N ASN A 213 -4.48 14.86 -19.61
CA ASN A 213 -5.35 14.08 -20.51
C ASN A 213 -4.95 14.17 -22.01
N ARG A 214 -3.65 14.33 -22.29
CA ARG A 214 -3.07 14.39 -23.63
C ARG A 214 -2.04 13.27 -23.80
N GLY A 215 -2.14 12.51 -24.87
CA GLY A 215 -1.34 11.32 -25.14
C GLY A 215 -2.15 10.05 -25.02
N ARG A 216 -1.52 8.95 -24.58
CA ARG A 216 -2.18 7.65 -24.43
C ARG A 216 -1.61 6.86 -23.27
N ILE A 217 -2.46 6.18 -22.50
CA ILE A 217 -2.06 5.25 -21.45
C ILE A 217 -2.67 3.88 -21.75
N LEU A 218 -1.83 2.85 -21.90
CA LEU A 218 -2.25 1.46 -22.04
C LEU A 218 -2.17 0.79 -20.67
N ALA A 219 -3.31 0.52 -20.06
CA ALA A 219 -3.42 -0.13 -18.75
C ALA A 219 -3.54 -1.64 -18.92
N CYS A 220 -2.56 -2.38 -18.39
CA CYS A 220 -2.49 -3.85 -18.48
C CYS A 220 -2.58 -4.47 -17.09
N ASP A 221 -3.25 -5.59 -16.97
CA ASP A 221 -3.21 -6.45 -15.77
C ASP A 221 -3.47 -7.90 -16.17
N VAL A 222 -2.96 -8.84 -15.40
CA VAL A 222 -3.24 -10.27 -15.59
C VAL A 222 -4.68 -10.63 -15.18
N SER A 223 -5.34 -9.76 -14.42
CA SER A 223 -6.72 -9.92 -13.97
C SER A 223 -7.66 -8.99 -14.74
N ASP A 224 -8.48 -9.57 -15.61
CA ASP A 224 -9.54 -8.84 -16.31
C ASP A 224 -10.55 -8.19 -15.33
N GLU A 225 -10.76 -8.80 -14.16
CA GLU A 225 -11.67 -8.25 -13.15
C GLU A 225 -11.13 -6.93 -12.58
N ARG A 226 -9.83 -6.84 -12.35
CA ARG A 226 -9.18 -5.60 -11.90
C ARG A 226 -9.26 -4.51 -12.95
N LEU A 227 -9.02 -4.86 -14.22
CA LEU A 227 -9.16 -3.91 -15.34
C LEU A 227 -10.59 -3.41 -15.51
N LYS A 228 -11.60 -4.28 -15.35
CA LYS A 228 -13.01 -3.85 -15.36
C LYS A 228 -13.32 -2.84 -14.24
N ALA A 229 -12.65 -2.92 -13.09
CA ALA A 229 -12.81 -1.95 -12.02
C ALA A 229 -12.19 -0.57 -12.37
N LEU A 230 -11.31 -0.49 -13.36
CA LEU A 230 -10.77 0.76 -13.88
C LEU A 230 -11.82 1.59 -14.65
N ASP A 231 -12.71 0.97 -15.42
CA ASP A 231 -13.65 1.67 -16.30
C ASP A 231 -14.51 2.72 -15.56
N PRO A 232 -15.27 2.38 -14.50
CA PRO A 232 -16.06 3.38 -13.79
C PRO A 232 -15.21 4.46 -13.12
N ARG A 233 -13.96 4.16 -12.77
CA ARG A 233 -13.04 5.13 -12.18
C ARG A 233 -12.51 6.12 -13.19
N ARG A 234 -12.08 5.64 -14.38
CA ARG A 234 -11.60 6.53 -15.45
C ARG A 234 -12.70 7.46 -15.97
N GLU A 235 -13.94 6.95 -16.08
CA GLU A 235 -15.12 7.77 -16.44
C GLU A 235 -15.39 8.84 -15.38
N ARG A 236 -15.45 8.44 -14.10
CA ARG A 236 -15.64 9.37 -12.98
C ARG A 236 -14.52 10.42 -12.93
N ALA A 237 -13.26 10.03 -13.17
CA ALA A 237 -12.12 10.93 -13.17
C ALA A 237 -12.04 11.81 -14.43
N GLY A 238 -12.76 11.48 -15.51
CA GLY A 238 -12.64 12.14 -16.80
C GLY A 238 -11.32 11.83 -17.53
N ALA A 239 -10.68 10.71 -17.21
CA ALA A 239 -9.39 10.29 -17.77
C ALA A 239 -9.61 9.53 -19.09
N SER A 240 -9.76 10.28 -20.20
CA SER A 240 -10.15 9.73 -21.51
C SER A 240 -9.00 9.09 -22.29
N ILE A 241 -7.75 9.27 -21.86
CA ILE A 241 -6.55 8.73 -22.55
C ILE A 241 -6.16 7.33 -22.10
N ILE A 242 -6.92 6.70 -21.18
CA ILE A 242 -6.63 5.38 -20.63
C ILE A 242 -7.42 4.31 -21.38
N ASP A 243 -6.71 3.35 -21.98
CA ASP A 243 -7.26 2.17 -22.62
C ASP A 243 -6.87 0.89 -21.83
N GLY A 244 -7.85 0.06 -21.48
CA GLY A 244 -7.60 -1.27 -20.93
C GLY A 244 -7.15 -2.25 -22.02
N MET A 245 -6.01 -2.92 -21.84
CA MET A 245 -5.37 -3.76 -22.87
C MET A 245 -5.30 -5.26 -22.49
N GLY A 246 -5.80 -5.67 -21.34
CA GLY A 246 -5.69 -7.05 -20.87
C GLY A 246 -4.30 -7.42 -20.37
N SER A 247 -3.86 -8.67 -20.60
CA SER A 247 -2.60 -9.18 -20.06
C SER A 247 -1.37 -8.42 -20.56
N PRO A 248 -0.39 -8.09 -19.68
CA PRO A 248 0.87 -7.43 -20.05
C PRO A 248 1.73 -8.27 -21.03
N TYR A 249 1.47 -9.57 -21.08
CA TYR A 249 2.17 -10.50 -21.98
C TYR A 249 1.44 -10.73 -23.31
N GLY A 250 0.30 -10.06 -23.54
CA GLY A 250 -0.48 -10.19 -24.77
C GLY A 250 0.21 -9.52 -25.96
N GLU A 251 0.08 -10.13 -27.15
CA GLU A 251 0.60 -9.57 -28.42
C GLU A 251 -0.11 -8.26 -28.81
N ALA A 252 -1.31 -8.01 -28.27
CA ALA A 252 -2.08 -6.79 -28.57
C ALA A 252 -1.29 -5.52 -28.26
N ILE A 253 -0.50 -5.50 -27.17
CA ILE A 253 0.32 -4.34 -26.79
C ILE A 253 1.36 -4.08 -27.88
N THR A 254 2.15 -5.08 -28.27
CA THR A 254 3.21 -4.94 -29.26
C THR A 254 2.67 -4.52 -30.63
N ARG A 255 1.50 -5.06 -31.02
CA ARG A 255 0.83 -4.64 -32.27
C ARG A 255 0.37 -3.19 -32.27
N ASN A 256 -0.05 -2.69 -31.11
CA ASN A 256 -0.51 -1.29 -30.95
C ASN A 256 0.64 -0.30 -30.79
N LEU A 257 1.87 -0.74 -30.53
CA LEU A 257 3.04 0.08 -30.25
C LEU A 257 4.28 -0.42 -31.00
N PRO A 258 4.32 -0.30 -32.33
CA PRO A 258 5.44 -0.79 -33.14
C PRO A 258 6.77 -0.12 -32.81
N ASN A 259 6.75 1.11 -32.25
CA ASN A 259 7.96 1.87 -31.88
C ASN A 259 8.26 1.82 -30.37
N GLY A 260 7.47 1.08 -29.58
CA GLY A 260 7.54 1.05 -28.14
C GLY A 260 6.91 2.29 -27.47
N ALA A 261 6.94 2.32 -26.15
CA ALA A 261 6.37 3.38 -25.32
C ALA A 261 7.45 4.35 -24.82
N ASP A 262 7.09 5.61 -24.58
CA ASP A 262 7.96 6.62 -23.98
C ASP A 262 8.21 6.35 -22.49
N LEU A 263 7.22 5.77 -21.82
CA LEU A 263 7.29 5.32 -20.42
C LEU A 263 6.62 3.98 -20.26
N VAL A 264 7.32 3.03 -19.65
CA VAL A 264 6.71 1.80 -19.13
C VAL A 264 6.75 1.83 -17.61
N PHE A 265 5.58 1.93 -17.00
CA PHE A 265 5.41 1.91 -15.55
C PHE A 265 5.10 0.49 -15.08
N VAL A 266 5.85 0.02 -14.09
CA VAL A 266 5.77 -1.35 -13.55
C VAL A 266 5.47 -1.26 -12.05
N ASP A 267 4.19 -1.18 -11.65
CA ASP A 267 3.77 -1.32 -10.26
C ASP A 267 3.68 -2.82 -9.91
N ALA A 268 4.84 -3.43 -9.69
CA ALA A 268 4.95 -4.88 -9.68
C ALA A 268 4.25 -5.55 -8.49
N PRO A 269 3.66 -6.76 -8.68
CA PRO A 269 3.16 -7.54 -7.57
C PRO A 269 4.29 -7.83 -6.58
N CYS A 270 4.02 -7.63 -5.29
CA CYS A 270 5.04 -7.74 -4.25
C CYS A 270 4.42 -8.22 -2.93
N SER A 271 5.26 -8.45 -1.92
CA SER A 271 4.84 -8.84 -0.58
C SER A 271 3.88 -7.85 0.10
N GLY A 272 3.80 -6.61 -0.39
CA GLY A 272 3.04 -5.56 0.26
C GLY A 272 3.58 -5.16 1.64
N SER A 273 4.84 -5.49 1.94
CA SER A 273 5.43 -5.26 3.27
C SER A 273 5.45 -3.79 3.71
N GLY A 274 5.37 -2.87 2.77
CA GLY A 274 5.21 -1.45 3.06
C GLY A 274 3.79 -1.04 3.47
N THR A 275 2.79 -1.89 3.25
CA THR A 275 1.37 -1.61 3.49
C THR A 275 0.77 -2.34 4.68
N TRP A 276 1.58 -2.96 5.56
CA TRP A 276 1.09 -3.74 6.71
C TRP A 276 0.16 -2.95 7.64
N ARG A 277 0.31 -1.64 7.70
CA ARG A 277 -0.61 -0.78 8.45
C ARG A 277 -2.04 -0.75 7.89
N ARG A 278 -2.23 -1.09 6.59
CA ARG A 278 -3.52 -1.24 5.90
C ARG A 278 -3.98 -2.69 5.84
N ASN A 279 -3.04 -3.60 5.56
CA ASN A 279 -3.24 -5.03 5.33
C ASN A 279 -2.37 -5.84 6.30
N PRO A 280 -2.64 -5.80 7.63
CA PRO A 280 -1.78 -6.44 8.63
C PRO A 280 -1.73 -7.97 8.51
N GLU A 281 -2.74 -8.59 7.87
CA GLU A 281 -2.77 -10.03 7.60
C GLU A 281 -1.69 -10.45 6.60
N SER A 282 -1.30 -9.58 5.68
CA SER A 282 -0.34 -9.92 4.62
C SER A 282 1.02 -10.32 5.17
N LYS A 283 1.47 -9.74 6.30
CA LYS A 283 2.75 -10.12 6.91
C LYS A 283 2.76 -11.53 7.51
N TRP A 284 1.59 -12.02 7.95
CA TRP A 284 1.44 -13.35 8.54
C TRP A 284 1.18 -14.45 7.51
N ASN A 285 0.68 -14.05 6.33
CA ASN A 285 0.47 -14.94 5.19
C ASN A 285 1.70 -15.05 4.28
N LEU A 286 2.70 -14.18 4.48
CA LEU A 286 3.93 -14.19 3.71
C LEU A 286 4.87 -15.29 4.21
N ASP A 287 5.39 -16.07 3.28
CA ASP A 287 6.48 -17.02 3.49
C ASP A 287 7.58 -16.84 2.43
N GLU A 288 8.69 -17.59 2.56
CA GLU A 288 9.82 -17.49 1.62
C GLU A 288 9.45 -17.95 0.20
N ALA A 289 8.54 -18.90 0.07
CA ALA A 289 8.10 -19.41 -1.24
C ALA A 289 7.27 -18.35 -1.98
N LEU A 290 6.34 -17.69 -1.28
CA LEU A 290 5.53 -16.61 -1.83
C LEU A 290 6.39 -15.39 -2.18
N LEU A 291 7.35 -15.02 -1.32
CA LEU A 291 8.32 -13.97 -1.62
C LEU A 291 9.12 -14.29 -2.90
N GLY A 292 9.59 -15.52 -3.03
CA GLY A 292 10.27 -15.98 -4.25
C GLY A 292 9.40 -15.91 -5.51
N GLN A 293 8.11 -16.20 -5.40
CA GLN A 293 7.16 -16.06 -6.52
C GLN A 293 7.00 -14.59 -6.93
N HIS A 294 6.88 -13.66 -5.98
CA HIS A 294 6.81 -12.22 -6.25
C HIS A 294 8.08 -11.74 -6.96
N MET A 295 9.25 -12.09 -6.43
CA MET A 295 10.54 -11.71 -7.04
C MET A 295 10.67 -12.21 -8.49
N LYS A 296 10.20 -13.44 -8.77
CA LYS A 296 10.17 -13.98 -10.14
C LYS A 296 9.23 -13.17 -11.05
N ALA A 297 8.02 -12.86 -10.59
CA ALA A 297 7.07 -12.07 -11.35
C ALA A 297 7.58 -10.64 -11.61
N GLN A 298 8.22 -10.02 -10.63
CA GLN A 298 8.87 -8.71 -10.76
C GLN A 298 9.94 -8.72 -11.84
N ARG A 299 10.78 -9.76 -11.84
CA ARG A 299 11.81 -9.92 -12.87
C ARG A 299 11.20 -10.05 -14.27
N GLN A 300 10.19 -10.88 -14.44
CA GLN A 300 9.51 -11.07 -15.74
C GLN A 300 8.87 -9.77 -16.24
N LEU A 301 8.30 -8.97 -15.35
CA LEU A 301 7.73 -7.66 -15.72
C LEU A 301 8.80 -6.65 -16.12
N LEU A 302 9.96 -6.62 -15.45
CA LEU A 302 11.09 -5.77 -15.85
C LEU A 302 11.64 -6.17 -17.23
N GLU A 303 11.79 -7.46 -17.50
CA GLU A 303 12.18 -7.97 -18.82
C GLU A 303 11.16 -7.56 -19.89
N ARG A 304 9.89 -7.75 -19.61
CA ARG A 304 8.81 -7.33 -20.51
C ARG A 304 8.79 -5.82 -20.74
N ALA A 305 9.02 -5.03 -19.69
CA ALA A 305 9.12 -3.58 -19.80
C ALA A 305 10.26 -3.17 -20.73
N SER A 306 11.40 -3.85 -20.64
CA SER A 306 12.56 -3.54 -21.51
C SER A 306 12.30 -3.77 -23.00
N GLU A 307 11.44 -4.75 -23.34
CA GLU A 307 11.00 -5.02 -24.71
C GLU A 307 10.01 -3.98 -25.25
N LEU A 308 9.16 -3.44 -24.36
CA LEU A 308 8.07 -2.52 -24.71
C LEU A 308 8.49 -1.06 -24.72
N THR A 309 9.64 -0.73 -24.16
CA THR A 309 10.14 0.65 -24.07
C THR A 309 10.84 1.05 -25.37
N SER A 310 10.50 2.22 -25.90
CA SER A 310 11.18 2.82 -27.08
C SER A 310 12.66 3.07 -26.82
N PRO A 311 13.48 3.28 -27.87
CA PRO A 311 14.92 3.54 -27.68
C PRO A 311 15.25 4.72 -26.77
N GLN A 312 14.42 5.77 -26.75
CA GLN A 312 14.57 6.96 -25.91
C GLN A 312 13.64 6.96 -24.69
N GLY A 313 12.86 5.89 -24.52
CA GLY A 313 11.92 5.74 -23.43
C GLY A 313 12.60 5.36 -22.10
N ARG A 314 11.80 5.35 -21.05
CA ARG A 314 12.22 5.01 -19.70
C ARG A 314 11.31 3.95 -19.06
N ILE A 315 11.86 3.22 -18.11
CA ILE A 315 11.10 2.31 -17.23
C ILE A 315 11.04 2.94 -15.85
N VAL A 316 9.87 2.89 -15.21
CA VAL A 316 9.75 3.14 -13.78
C VAL A 316 9.25 1.86 -13.11
N TYR A 317 10.13 1.24 -12.34
CA TYR A 317 9.82 0.10 -11.51
C TYR A 317 9.38 0.56 -10.13
N ALA A 318 8.31 0.00 -9.59
CA ALA A 318 7.76 0.37 -8.30
C ALA A 318 7.21 -0.84 -7.56
N VAL A 319 7.37 -0.85 -6.23
CA VAL A 319 6.80 -1.85 -5.31
C VAL A 319 6.38 -1.20 -3.99
N CYS A 320 5.23 -1.60 -3.46
CA CYS A 320 4.82 -1.24 -2.10
C CYS A 320 5.48 -2.18 -1.06
N SER A 321 6.78 -2.37 -1.18
CA SER A 321 7.61 -3.24 -0.35
C SER A 321 8.74 -2.46 0.33
N VAL A 322 9.08 -2.86 1.54
CA VAL A 322 10.26 -2.38 2.27
C VAL A 322 11.42 -3.38 2.21
N LEU A 323 11.22 -4.55 1.61
CA LEU A 323 12.25 -5.59 1.53
C LEU A 323 13.24 -5.30 0.40
N PRO A 324 14.56 -5.24 0.67
CA PRO A 324 15.58 -5.00 -0.34
C PRO A 324 15.57 -6.03 -1.47
N ASP A 325 15.12 -7.26 -1.18
CA ASP A 325 14.99 -8.35 -2.15
C ASP A 325 14.03 -8.01 -3.30
N GLU A 326 12.96 -7.27 -3.02
CA GLU A 326 11.96 -6.82 -4.01
C GLU A 326 12.26 -5.42 -4.57
N ALA A 327 13.19 -4.71 -3.98
CA ALA A 327 13.54 -3.33 -4.26
C ALA A 327 14.89 -3.23 -5.01
N GLU A 328 15.92 -2.71 -4.35
CA GLU A 328 17.22 -2.40 -4.95
C GLU A 328 17.89 -3.63 -5.55
N ARG A 329 17.76 -4.82 -4.91
CA ARG A 329 18.36 -6.06 -5.40
C ARG A 329 17.76 -6.53 -6.72
N GLN A 330 16.42 -6.36 -6.88
CA GLN A 330 15.74 -6.67 -8.14
C GLN A 330 16.25 -5.80 -9.28
N VAL A 331 16.33 -4.51 -9.05
CA VAL A 331 16.79 -3.55 -10.07
C VAL A 331 18.26 -3.76 -10.39
N SER A 332 19.10 -3.99 -9.39
CA SER A 332 20.53 -4.26 -9.58
C SER A 332 20.78 -5.54 -10.38
N ALA A 333 20.05 -6.62 -10.06
CA ALA A 333 20.13 -7.88 -10.79
C ALA A 333 19.66 -7.72 -12.25
N PHE A 334 18.57 -6.95 -12.47
CA PHE A 334 18.10 -6.63 -13.81
C PHE A 334 19.17 -5.87 -14.61
N CYS A 335 19.76 -4.81 -14.08
CA CYS A 335 20.80 -4.03 -14.77
C CYS A 335 22.08 -4.83 -15.01
N ALA A 336 22.40 -5.82 -14.16
CA ALA A 336 23.55 -6.71 -14.39
C ALA A 336 23.35 -7.61 -15.62
N ASP A 337 22.14 -8.13 -15.81
CA ASP A 337 21.81 -9.00 -16.96
C ASP A 337 21.47 -8.21 -18.22
N PHE A 338 21.00 -6.95 -18.05
CA PHE A 338 20.67 -6.02 -19.15
C PHE A 338 21.51 -4.74 -19.06
N PRO A 339 22.82 -4.79 -19.39
CA PRO A 339 23.77 -3.69 -19.12
C PRO A 339 23.51 -2.41 -19.94
N ALA A 340 22.61 -2.48 -20.91
CA ALA A 340 22.11 -1.31 -21.64
C ALA A 340 21.18 -0.44 -20.75
N TRP A 341 20.69 -0.94 -19.62
CA TRP A 341 19.82 -0.20 -18.71
C TRP A 341 20.58 0.28 -17.49
N LYS A 342 20.35 1.53 -17.10
CA LYS A 342 20.95 2.15 -15.92
C LYS A 342 19.89 2.85 -15.08
N VAL A 343 20.04 2.76 -13.77
CA VAL A 343 19.23 3.51 -12.82
C VAL A 343 19.65 4.98 -12.85
N THR A 344 18.71 5.89 -13.06
CA THR A 344 18.91 7.34 -13.09
C THR A 344 18.34 8.03 -11.85
N ALA A 345 17.30 7.47 -11.24
CA ALA A 345 16.74 7.97 -10.00
C ALA A 345 16.19 6.81 -9.15
N THR A 346 16.20 6.98 -7.83
CA THR A 346 15.57 6.05 -6.90
C THR A 346 14.79 6.82 -5.85
N MET A 347 13.73 6.20 -5.34
CA MET A 347 12.94 6.69 -4.22
C MET A 347 12.69 5.54 -3.26
N ARG A 348 13.05 5.72 -1.99
CA ARG A 348 12.74 4.79 -0.89
C ARG A 348 11.97 5.55 0.18
N LEU A 349 10.82 5.03 0.54
CA LEU A 349 9.90 5.64 1.50
C LEU A 349 9.58 4.64 2.61
N ALA A 350 9.47 5.14 3.83
CA ALA A 350 9.06 4.35 4.97
C ALA A 350 8.10 5.16 5.87
N PRO A 351 7.14 4.50 6.53
CA PRO A 351 6.10 5.20 7.29
C PRO A 351 6.63 6.10 8.40
N HIS A 352 7.69 5.69 9.10
CA HIS A 352 8.29 6.45 10.20
C HIS A 352 8.93 7.76 9.77
N SER A 353 9.41 7.86 8.51
CA SER A 353 10.10 9.05 7.99
C SER A 353 9.22 9.92 7.10
N THR A 354 8.24 9.34 6.39
CA THR A 354 7.44 10.07 5.38
C THR A 354 5.96 10.13 5.66
N GLY A 355 5.50 9.38 6.68
CA GLY A 355 4.08 9.24 6.99
C GLY A 355 3.25 8.49 5.94
N GLY A 356 3.79 8.22 4.74
CA GLY A 356 3.19 7.38 3.69
C GLY A 356 3.41 5.89 3.95
N ASP A 357 2.93 5.01 3.05
CA ASP A 357 3.26 3.58 3.11
C ASP A 357 4.74 3.35 2.78
N GLY A 358 5.29 2.20 3.19
CA GLY A 358 6.62 1.78 2.74
C GLY A 358 6.61 1.53 1.24
N PHE A 359 7.61 2.03 0.53
CA PHE A 359 7.60 2.02 -0.92
C PHE A 359 9.02 2.13 -1.49
N PHE A 360 9.25 1.49 -2.62
CA PHE A 360 10.44 1.70 -3.42
C PHE A 360 10.05 1.96 -4.87
N ALA A 361 10.75 2.87 -5.53
CA ALA A 361 10.68 3.04 -6.98
C ALA A 361 12.06 3.39 -7.55
N ALA A 362 12.30 2.98 -8.79
CA ALA A 362 13.50 3.29 -9.55
C ALA A 362 13.15 3.66 -10.98
N GLU A 363 13.77 4.71 -11.50
CA GLU A 363 13.71 5.09 -12.91
C GLU A 363 14.95 4.56 -13.62
N LEU A 364 14.73 3.93 -14.77
CA LEU A 364 15.79 3.32 -15.58
C LEU A 364 15.73 3.87 -17.00
N HIS A 365 16.88 4.21 -17.54
CA HIS A 365 17.06 4.62 -18.95
C HIS A 365 18.04 3.70 -19.67
N ARG A 366 17.93 3.67 -21.00
CA ARG A 366 18.98 3.05 -21.81
C ARG A 366 20.24 3.92 -21.78
N ALA A 367 21.42 3.27 -21.64
CA ALA A 367 22.74 3.93 -21.60
C ALA A 367 23.18 4.34 -22.99
#